data_9d8eddfc3d1996d0f1f9ace44c2c59f1
#
_entry.id   9d8eddfc3d1996d0f1f9ace44c2c59f1
#
_cell.length_a   1.000
_cell.length_b   1.000
_cell.length_c   1.000
_cell.angle_alpha   90.00
_cell.angle_beta   90.00
_cell.angle_gamma   90.00
#
_symmetry.space_group_name_H-M   'P 1'
#
loop_
_entity.id
_entity.type
_entity.pdbx_description
1 polymer ?
#
loop_
_entity_poly.entity_id
_entity_poly.type
_entity_poly.pdbx_seq_one_letter_code
_entity_poly.pdbx_strand_id
1 'polypeptide(L)'
;NAVNTTIKDTYVKSGNVYGALYKASEKQLNEISGTMDKYMNKIIDKQRNQDLAQGLPARGDEDYIRAVFPEGMDIPFLYAKNLRDSSNQIIQDLNKGTSVNVQGRMQAKGLRSADFDPLNQFVREIKNRLDEFKGINGGDYLTPNQFFKLRRDWNQNYVNTFQTASSDVSGKVQQVLAAFEKDLNGVVKNPNANQLLETNPKLAKMHNFVKENLGDKEAQGFLNEFQSKIK
;
A
#
# COMPACT_ATOMS: atom_id res chain seq x y z
N ASN A 1 -8.70 32.70 10.63
CA ASN A 1 -7.59 32.30 11.51
C ASN A 1 -7.86 30.99 12.28
N ALA A 2 -9.06 30.75 12.84
CA ALA A 2 -9.37 29.51 13.57
C ALA A 2 -9.35 28.26 12.69
N VAL A 3 -9.82 28.33 11.44
CA VAL A 3 -9.83 27.22 10.49
C VAL A 3 -8.40 26.79 10.10
N ASN A 4 -7.50 27.76 9.88
CA ASN A 4 -6.09 27.47 9.58
C ASN A 4 -5.37 26.80 10.74
N THR A 5 -5.69 27.19 11.99
CA THR A 5 -5.12 26.58 13.19
C THR A 5 -5.59 25.13 13.33
N THR A 6 -6.90 24.87 13.11
CA THR A 6 -7.49 23.52 13.20
C THR A 6 -6.90 22.57 12.15
N ILE A 7 -6.71 23.05 10.91
CA ILE A 7 -6.08 22.25 9.84
C ILE A 7 -4.63 21.94 10.19
N LYS A 8 -3.88 22.94 10.65
CA LYS A 8 -2.47 22.76 11.06
C LYS A 8 -2.34 21.82 12.24
N ASP A 9 -3.19 21.94 13.24
CA ASP A 9 -3.19 21.09 14.44
C ASP A 9 -3.60 19.65 14.11
N THR A 10 -4.58 19.47 13.22
CA THR A 10 -4.97 18.14 12.72
C THR A 10 -3.83 17.52 11.92
N TYR A 11 -3.13 18.31 11.11
CA TYR A 11 -1.98 17.86 10.34
C TYR A 11 -0.80 17.45 11.23
N VAL A 12 -0.48 18.26 12.25
CA VAL A 12 0.60 17.94 13.22
C VAL A 12 0.24 16.71 14.04
N LYS A 13 -1.01 16.59 14.51
CA LYS A 13 -1.49 15.38 15.22
C LYS A 13 -1.46 14.15 14.33
N SER A 14 -1.95 14.25 13.10
CA SER A 14 -1.90 13.16 12.14
C SER A 14 -0.45 12.79 11.78
N GLY A 15 0.44 13.77 11.68
CA GLY A 15 1.86 13.58 11.46
C GLY A 15 2.55 12.81 12.58
N ASN A 16 2.22 13.10 13.83
CA ASN A 16 2.77 12.40 15.00
C ASN A 16 2.24 10.96 15.11
N VAL A 17 0.94 10.76 14.91
CA VAL A 17 0.32 9.42 14.86
C VAL A 17 0.88 8.63 13.68
N TYR A 18 0.99 9.26 12.52
CA TYR A 18 1.57 8.67 11.33
C TYR A 18 3.04 8.31 11.51
N GLY A 19 3.84 9.16 12.18
CA GLY A 19 5.24 8.88 12.50
C GLY A 19 5.40 7.67 13.43
N ALA A 20 4.53 7.51 14.43
CA ALA A 20 4.51 6.34 15.30
C ALA A 20 4.08 5.07 14.55
N LEU A 21 3.05 5.15 13.71
CA LEU A 21 2.59 4.06 12.84
C LEU A 21 3.66 3.68 11.82
N TYR A 22 4.37 4.67 11.25
CA TYR A 22 5.48 4.43 10.34
C TYR A 22 6.59 3.62 11.00
N LYS A 23 7.04 4.02 12.20
CA LYS A 23 8.08 3.29 12.95
C LYS A 23 7.65 1.88 13.34
N ALA A 24 6.40 1.70 13.75
CA ALA A 24 5.85 0.38 14.06
C ALA A 24 5.78 -0.49 12.79
N SER A 25 5.37 0.08 11.67
CA SER A 25 5.31 -0.59 10.37
C SER A 25 6.71 -0.92 9.84
N GLU A 26 7.70 -0.03 10.02
CA GLU A 26 9.08 -0.28 9.62
C GLU A 26 9.69 -1.48 10.38
N LYS A 27 9.44 -1.58 11.69
CA LYS A 27 9.83 -2.75 12.47
C LYS A 27 9.20 -4.04 11.93
N GLN A 28 7.89 -4.02 11.73
CA GLN A 28 7.16 -5.16 11.18
C GLN A 28 7.64 -5.55 9.78
N LEU A 29 7.96 -4.56 8.94
CA LEU A 29 8.53 -4.76 7.63
C LEU A 29 9.87 -5.46 7.67
N ASN A 30 10.76 -5.02 8.55
CA ASN A 30 12.07 -5.65 8.75
C ASN A 30 11.92 -7.10 9.24
N GLU A 31 10.95 -7.38 10.10
CA GLU A 31 10.66 -8.73 10.56
C GLU A 31 10.11 -9.62 9.43
N ILE A 32 9.25 -9.09 8.56
CA ILE A 32 8.72 -9.80 7.38
C ILE A 32 9.84 -10.05 6.37
N SER A 33 10.65 -9.02 6.06
CA SER A 33 11.80 -9.14 5.18
C SER A 33 12.78 -10.18 5.71
N GLY A 34 13.08 -10.16 7.02
CA GLY A 34 13.94 -11.16 7.66
C GLY A 34 13.41 -12.60 7.53
N THR A 35 12.08 -12.79 7.57
CA THR A 35 11.49 -14.12 7.31
C THR A 35 11.71 -14.55 5.85
N MET A 36 11.50 -13.63 4.91
CA MET A 36 11.73 -13.89 3.48
C MET A 36 13.19 -14.26 3.22
N ASP A 37 14.11 -13.45 3.72
CA ASP A 37 15.56 -13.66 3.57
C ASP A 37 16.00 -14.99 4.15
N LYS A 38 15.50 -15.36 5.32
CA LYS A 38 15.81 -16.63 5.99
C LYS A 38 15.50 -17.84 5.11
N TYR A 39 14.32 -17.89 4.50
CA TYR A 39 13.92 -19.01 3.64
C TYR A 39 14.61 -18.95 2.29
N MET A 40 14.79 -17.75 1.74
CA MET A 40 15.53 -17.58 0.49
C MET A 40 16.99 -18.02 0.64
N ASN A 41 17.68 -17.64 1.71
CA ASN A 41 19.06 -18.05 1.96
C ASN A 41 19.19 -19.57 2.07
N LYS A 42 18.26 -20.26 2.76
CA LYS A 42 18.24 -21.73 2.78
C LYS A 42 18.16 -22.34 1.37
N ILE A 43 17.36 -21.75 0.50
CA ILE A 43 17.20 -22.24 -0.88
C ILE A 43 18.45 -21.95 -1.71
N ILE A 44 18.99 -20.73 -1.60
CA ILE A 44 20.24 -20.34 -2.28
C ILE A 44 21.38 -21.25 -1.88
N ASP A 45 21.56 -21.51 -0.59
CA ASP A 45 22.61 -22.42 -0.11
C ASP A 45 22.46 -23.83 -0.66
N LYS A 46 21.23 -24.34 -0.72
CA LYS A 46 20.95 -25.64 -1.32
C LYS A 46 21.28 -25.67 -2.81
N GLN A 47 20.83 -24.65 -3.57
CA GLN A 47 21.09 -24.56 -5.00
C GLN A 47 22.58 -24.37 -5.30
N ARG A 48 23.27 -23.54 -4.50
CA ARG A 48 24.72 -23.34 -4.61
C ARG A 48 25.48 -24.65 -4.40
N ASN A 49 25.12 -25.43 -3.39
CA ASN A 49 25.72 -26.74 -3.14
C ASN A 49 25.46 -27.72 -4.28
N GLN A 50 24.29 -27.67 -4.92
CA GLN A 50 23.97 -28.45 -6.09
C GLN A 50 24.80 -28.03 -7.32
N ASP A 51 24.93 -26.73 -7.58
CA ASP A 51 25.77 -26.20 -8.66
C ASP A 51 27.23 -26.64 -8.49
N LEU A 52 27.78 -26.49 -7.28
CA LEU A 52 29.14 -26.93 -6.98
C LEU A 52 29.33 -28.44 -7.15
N ALA A 53 28.36 -29.25 -6.74
CA ALA A 53 28.41 -30.70 -6.93
C ALA A 53 28.39 -31.14 -8.42
N GLN A 54 27.84 -30.26 -9.28
CA GLN A 54 27.82 -30.45 -10.74
C GLN A 54 29.02 -29.80 -11.44
N GLY A 55 29.96 -29.23 -10.68
CA GLY A 55 31.14 -28.55 -11.24
C GLY A 55 30.82 -27.16 -11.82
N LEU A 56 29.65 -26.60 -11.54
CA LEU A 56 29.27 -25.28 -11.98
C LEU A 56 29.80 -24.21 -11.03
N PRO A 57 30.16 -23.01 -11.52
CA PRO A 57 30.61 -21.93 -10.68
C PRO A 57 29.47 -21.41 -9.80
N ALA A 58 29.76 -21.10 -8.52
CA ALA A 58 28.81 -20.48 -7.63
C ALA A 58 28.43 -19.07 -8.16
N ARG A 59 27.13 -18.81 -8.26
CA ARG A 59 26.57 -17.51 -8.63
C ARG A 59 26.40 -16.64 -7.39
N GLY A 60 26.24 -15.32 -7.56
CA GLY A 60 25.88 -14.41 -6.50
C GLY A 60 24.44 -14.62 -6.01
N ASP A 61 24.14 -14.27 -4.77
CA ASP A 61 22.81 -14.42 -4.19
C ASP A 61 21.73 -13.69 -5.00
N GLU A 62 22.07 -12.50 -5.51
CA GLU A 62 21.17 -11.72 -6.37
C GLU A 62 20.78 -12.45 -7.66
N ASP A 63 21.67 -13.24 -8.23
CA ASP A 63 21.38 -13.97 -9.47
C ASP A 63 20.35 -15.09 -9.24
N TYR A 64 20.44 -15.78 -8.09
CA TYR A 64 19.42 -16.76 -7.68
C TYR A 64 18.08 -16.09 -7.41
N ILE A 65 18.07 -14.96 -6.73
CA ILE A 65 16.84 -14.18 -6.43
C ILE A 65 16.18 -13.69 -7.71
N ARG A 66 16.95 -13.08 -8.62
CA ARG A 66 16.43 -12.54 -9.88
C ARG A 66 15.89 -13.62 -10.82
N ALA A 67 16.45 -14.82 -10.78
CA ALA A 67 15.94 -15.93 -11.56
C ALA A 67 14.49 -16.31 -11.20
N VAL A 68 14.10 -16.13 -9.93
CA VAL A 68 12.76 -16.47 -9.43
C VAL A 68 11.87 -15.22 -9.30
N PHE A 69 12.44 -14.13 -8.84
CA PHE A 69 11.73 -12.86 -8.58
C PHE A 69 12.39 -11.70 -9.35
N PRO A 70 12.22 -11.62 -10.68
CA PRO A 70 12.83 -10.57 -11.50
C PRO A 70 12.38 -9.15 -11.08
N GLU A 71 11.17 -9.03 -10.49
CA GLU A 71 10.63 -7.76 -10.00
C GLU A 71 11.02 -7.46 -8.52
N GLY A 72 11.91 -8.26 -7.92
CA GLY A 72 12.28 -8.18 -6.51
C GLY A 72 11.34 -8.91 -5.55
N MET A 73 11.80 -9.10 -4.31
CA MET A 73 11.12 -9.89 -3.28
C MET A 73 10.07 -9.12 -2.45
N ASP A 74 9.84 -7.84 -2.74
CA ASP A 74 8.84 -7.04 -2.02
C ASP A 74 7.44 -7.65 -2.15
N ILE A 75 6.89 -8.11 -1.03
CA ILE A 75 5.56 -8.70 -1.00
C ILE A 75 4.52 -7.61 -0.71
N PRO A 76 3.49 -7.46 -1.57
CA PRO A 76 2.37 -6.57 -1.30
C PRO A 76 1.47 -7.22 -0.23
N PHE A 77 1.34 -6.60 0.95
CA PHE A 77 0.49 -7.09 2.03
C PHE A 77 -0.41 -6.01 2.65
N LEU A 78 -0.23 -4.75 2.27
CA LEU A 78 -1.07 -3.63 2.70
C LEU A 78 -2.32 -3.55 1.82
N TYR A 79 -3.48 -3.92 2.36
CA TYR A 79 -4.73 -3.90 1.61
C TYR A 79 -5.30 -2.48 1.53
N ALA A 80 -5.22 -1.86 0.37
CA ALA A 80 -5.61 -0.47 0.13
C ALA A 80 -7.11 -0.27 -0.19
N LYS A 81 -8.00 -1.02 0.49
CA LYS A 81 -9.44 -0.98 0.23
C LYS A 81 -10.06 0.36 0.62
N ASN A 82 -9.78 0.84 1.83
CA ASN A 82 -10.40 2.08 2.30
C ASN A 82 -9.94 3.29 1.47
N LEU A 83 -8.66 3.32 1.06
CA LEU A 83 -8.13 4.36 0.20
C LEU A 83 -8.81 4.35 -1.18
N ARG A 84 -9.02 3.16 -1.76
CA ARG A 84 -9.73 2.98 -3.03
C ARG A 84 -11.19 3.40 -2.92
N ASP A 85 -11.89 2.91 -1.90
CA ASP A 85 -13.31 3.22 -1.69
C ASP A 85 -13.53 4.72 -1.46
N SER A 86 -12.68 5.36 -0.63
CA SER A 86 -12.75 6.80 -0.39
C SER A 86 -12.45 7.62 -1.65
N SER A 87 -11.47 7.21 -2.44
CA SER A 87 -11.15 7.88 -3.70
C SER A 87 -12.31 7.80 -4.69
N ASN A 88 -12.91 6.62 -4.84
CA ASN A 88 -14.07 6.42 -5.70
C ASN A 88 -15.28 7.24 -5.21
N GLN A 89 -15.54 7.26 -3.91
CA GLN A 89 -16.64 8.03 -3.32
C GLN A 89 -16.46 9.52 -3.58
N ILE A 90 -15.27 10.05 -3.37
CA ILE A 90 -14.98 11.47 -3.62
C ILE A 90 -15.18 11.80 -5.11
N ILE A 91 -14.68 10.97 -6.03
CA ILE A 91 -14.88 11.17 -7.47
C ILE A 91 -16.39 11.18 -7.81
N GLN A 92 -17.16 10.25 -7.22
CA GLN A 92 -18.61 10.21 -7.44
C GLN A 92 -19.31 11.46 -6.88
N ASP A 93 -18.96 11.89 -5.68
CA ASP A 93 -19.52 13.09 -5.05
C ASP A 93 -19.21 14.34 -5.88
N LEU A 94 -17.98 14.44 -6.39
CA LEU A 94 -17.56 15.52 -7.26
C LEU A 94 -18.34 15.52 -8.58
N ASN A 95 -18.53 14.36 -9.18
CA ASN A 95 -19.29 14.23 -10.42
C ASN A 95 -20.79 14.53 -10.23
N LYS A 96 -21.38 14.17 -9.07
CA LYS A 96 -22.77 14.47 -8.72
C LYS A 96 -22.96 15.96 -8.37
N GLY A 97 -21.98 16.58 -7.74
CA GLY A 97 -22.02 17.99 -7.34
C GLY A 97 -22.05 18.97 -8.52
N THR A 98 -21.67 18.55 -9.71
CA THR A 98 -21.68 19.38 -10.91
C THR A 98 -23.07 19.56 -11.57
N SER A 99 -24.12 18.89 -11.08
CA SER A 99 -25.41 18.78 -11.77
C SER A 99 -26.64 19.09 -10.92
N VAL A 100 -26.62 20.09 -10.09
CA VAL A 100 -27.85 20.52 -9.41
C VAL A 100 -28.51 21.65 -10.21
N ASN A 101 -29.65 21.34 -10.80
CA ASN A 101 -30.47 22.33 -11.48
C ASN A 101 -31.27 23.11 -10.43
N VAL A 102 -30.84 24.31 -10.10
CA VAL A 102 -31.58 25.23 -9.24
C VAL A 102 -32.13 26.34 -10.14
N GLN A 103 -33.44 26.36 -10.30
CA GLN A 103 -34.15 27.35 -11.12
C GLN A 103 -33.68 27.47 -12.57
N GLY A 104 -33.37 26.31 -13.21
CA GLY A 104 -32.96 26.26 -14.62
C GLY A 104 -31.48 26.62 -14.85
N ARG A 105 -30.68 26.80 -13.77
CA ARG A 105 -29.23 27.01 -13.86
C ARG A 105 -28.49 25.88 -13.17
N MET A 106 -27.49 25.36 -13.87
CA MET A 106 -26.55 24.37 -13.29
C MET A 106 -25.66 25.09 -12.27
N GLN A 107 -25.82 24.78 -10.98
CA GLN A 107 -24.96 25.29 -9.90
C GLN A 107 -24.21 24.14 -9.27
N ALA A 108 -22.89 24.31 -9.10
CA ALA A 108 -22.09 23.40 -8.29
C ALA A 108 -22.52 23.49 -6.82
N LYS A 109 -23.03 22.39 -6.28
CA LYS A 109 -23.45 22.33 -4.89
C LYS A 109 -22.22 22.03 -4.00
N GLY A 110 -21.80 23.03 -3.24
CA GLY A 110 -20.87 22.85 -2.12
C GLY A 110 -19.38 23.01 -2.41
N LEU A 111 -18.92 23.04 -3.68
CA LEU A 111 -17.52 23.28 -4.01
C LEU A 111 -17.36 24.47 -4.96
N ARG A 112 -16.41 25.34 -4.69
CA ARG A 112 -16.04 26.39 -5.64
C ARG A 112 -15.34 25.76 -6.83
N SER A 113 -15.65 26.20 -8.04
CA SER A 113 -15.07 25.69 -9.28
C SER A 113 -13.53 25.65 -9.28
N ALA A 114 -12.90 26.66 -8.69
CA ALA A 114 -11.44 26.75 -8.59
C ALA A 114 -10.80 25.72 -7.65
N ASP A 115 -11.55 25.24 -6.63
CA ASP A 115 -11.05 24.26 -5.65
C ASP A 115 -11.34 22.83 -6.12
N PHE A 116 -12.32 22.68 -7.01
CA PHE A 116 -12.85 21.41 -7.48
C PHE A 116 -11.88 20.68 -8.40
N ASP A 117 -11.33 21.37 -9.40
CA ASP A 117 -10.49 20.76 -10.41
C ASP A 117 -9.18 20.15 -9.85
N PRO A 118 -8.44 20.86 -8.98
CA PRO A 118 -7.25 20.30 -8.34
C PRO A 118 -7.55 19.08 -7.47
N LEU A 119 -8.64 19.10 -6.70
CA LEU A 119 -9.02 17.95 -5.87
C LEU A 119 -9.41 16.73 -6.74
N ASN A 120 -10.21 16.96 -7.78
CA ASN A 120 -10.62 15.90 -8.71
C ASN A 120 -9.42 15.28 -9.42
N GLN A 121 -8.52 16.11 -9.95
CA GLN A 121 -7.29 15.66 -10.59
C GLN A 121 -6.47 14.79 -9.63
N PHE A 122 -6.32 15.24 -8.41
CA PHE A 122 -5.50 14.60 -7.41
C PHE A 122 -6.06 13.25 -6.94
N VAL A 123 -7.36 13.16 -6.67
CA VAL A 123 -8.01 11.90 -6.27
C VAL A 123 -8.02 10.89 -7.43
N ARG A 124 -8.13 11.37 -8.68
CA ARG A 124 -7.98 10.52 -9.87
C ARG A 124 -6.55 9.99 -10.02
N GLU A 125 -5.55 10.79 -9.71
CA GLU A 125 -4.16 10.34 -9.71
C GLU A 125 -3.92 9.22 -8.69
N ILE A 126 -4.45 9.34 -7.47
CA ILE A 126 -4.39 8.24 -6.48
C ILE A 126 -5.05 6.98 -7.05
N LYS A 127 -6.26 7.12 -7.59
CA LYS A 127 -6.98 5.99 -8.18
C LYS A 127 -6.19 5.32 -9.30
N ASN A 128 -5.63 6.10 -10.22
CA ASN A 128 -4.84 5.58 -11.33
C ASN A 128 -3.61 4.80 -10.84
N ARG A 129 -2.91 5.33 -9.82
CA ARG A 129 -1.78 4.62 -9.21
C ARG A 129 -2.20 3.34 -8.49
N LEU A 130 -3.34 3.35 -7.81
CA LEU A 130 -3.89 2.13 -7.20
C LEU A 130 -4.25 1.08 -8.26
N ASP A 131 -4.76 1.50 -9.42
CA ASP A 131 -5.07 0.61 -10.54
C ASP A 131 -3.79 0.06 -11.18
N GLU A 132 -2.75 0.88 -11.33
CA GLU A 132 -1.41 0.46 -11.77
C GLU A 132 -0.83 -0.60 -10.83
N PHE A 133 -0.81 -0.32 -9.53
CA PHE A 133 -0.30 -1.25 -8.52
C PHE A 133 -1.11 -2.54 -8.46
N LYS A 134 -2.43 -2.47 -8.65
CA LYS A 134 -3.28 -3.66 -8.77
C LYS A 134 -2.84 -4.55 -9.93
N GLY A 135 -2.51 -3.96 -11.07
CA GLY A 135 -1.98 -4.69 -12.24
C GLY A 135 -0.63 -5.35 -11.94
N ILE A 136 0.28 -4.62 -11.30
CA ILE A 136 1.63 -5.12 -10.94
C ILE A 136 1.57 -6.21 -9.87
N ASN A 137 0.76 -6.02 -8.83
CA ASN A 137 0.72 -6.90 -7.66
C ASN A 137 -0.28 -8.07 -7.82
N GLY A 138 -1.11 -8.04 -8.85
CA GLY A 138 -2.16 -9.05 -9.08
C GLY A 138 -3.38 -8.93 -8.14
N GLY A 139 -3.52 -7.81 -7.41
CA GLY A 139 -4.62 -7.58 -6.48
C GLY A 139 -4.58 -6.19 -5.84
N ASP A 140 -5.51 -5.91 -4.92
CA ASP A 140 -5.61 -4.62 -4.22
C ASP A 140 -4.63 -4.48 -3.03
N TYR A 141 -3.56 -5.25 -3.03
CA TYR A 141 -2.49 -5.17 -2.03
C TYR A 141 -1.34 -4.32 -2.54
N LEU A 142 -0.79 -3.50 -1.67
CA LEU A 142 0.38 -2.67 -1.94
C LEU A 142 1.59 -3.17 -1.16
N THR A 143 2.77 -3.01 -1.74
CA THR A 143 3.99 -3.10 -0.95
C THR A 143 4.07 -1.86 -0.03
N PRO A 144 4.78 -1.96 1.09
CA PRO A 144 5.01 -0.81 1.95
C PRO A 144 5.60 0.39 1.21
N ASN A 145 6.56 0.17 0.32
CA ASN A 145 7.15 1.23 -0.48
C ASN A 145 6.12 1.93 -1.37
N GLN A 146 5.23 1.18 -2.02
CA GLN A 146 4.13 1.73 -2.82
C GLN A 146 3.17 2.55 -1.97
N PHE A 147 2.79 2.02 -0.79
CA PHE A 147 1.88 2.70 0.13
C PHE A 147 2.48 4.02 0.67
N PHE A 148 3.72 3.98 1.15
CA PHE A 148 4.39 5.17 1.67
C PHE A 148 4.73 6.18 0.59
N LYS A 149 4.99 5.74 -0.64
CA LYS A 149 5.14 6.64 -1.78
C LYS A 149 3.85 7.39 -2.07
N LEU A 150 2.70 6.69 -2.15
CA LEU A 150 1.39 7.34 -2.29
C LEU A 150 1.14 8.35 -1.18
N ARG A 151 1.44 7.99 0.07
CA ARG A 151 1.23 8.88 1.23
C ARG A 151 2.15 10.10 1.21
N ARG A 152 3.40 9.94 0.80
CA ARG A 152 4.35 11.04 0.64
C ARG A 152 3.95 11.97 -0.48
N ASP A 153 3.60 11.42 -1.65
CA ASP A 153 3.16 12.20 -2.81
C ASP A 153 1.88 12.98 -2.45
N TRP A 154 0.98 12.36 -1.70
CA TRP A 154 -0.17 13.03 -1.11
C TRP A 154 0.24 14.23 -0.24
N ASN A 155 1.13 14.04 0.70
CA ASN A 155 1.55 15.12 1.60
C ASN A 155 2.21 16.28 0.85
N GLN A 156 3.10 15.99 -0.08
CA GLN A 156 3.88 17.00 -0.79
C GLN A 156 3.02 17.84 -1.73
N ASN A 157 2.17 17.20 -2.52
CA ASN A 157 1.36 17.89 -3.51
C ASN A 157 0.14 18.56 -2.88
N TYR A 158 -0.38 17.96 -1.84
CA TYR A 158 -1.66 18.33 -1.28
C TYR A 158 -1.57 19.46 -0.24
N VAL A 159 -0.66 19.37 0.70
CA VAL A 159 -0.50 20.36 1.77
C VAL A 159 -0.21 21.75 1.19
N ASN A 160 0.58 21.81 0.13
CA ASN A 160 0.93 23.05 -0.52
C ASN A 160 -0.23 23.66 -1.34
N THR A 161 -1.10 22.83 -1.89
CA THR A 161 -2.19 23.28 -2.77
C THR A 161 -3.45 23.68 -2.01
N PHE A 162 -3.72 23.06 -0.85
CA PHE A 162 -5.00 23.21 -0.13
C PHE A 162 -4.89 23.86 1.24
N GLN A 163 -3.77 24.49 1.59
CA GLN A 163 -3.63 25.23 2.86
C GLN A 163 -4.65 26.34 3.04
N THR A 164 -5.23 26.84 1.95
CA THR A 164 -6.24 27.93 1.93
C THR A 164 -7.60 27.45 1.42
N ALA A 165 -7.80 26.15 1.30
CA ALA A 165 -9.02 25.57 0.74
C ALA A 165 -10.26 25.79 1.60
N SER A 166 -11.44 25.74 0.98
CA SER A 166 -12.73 25.80 1.65
C SER A 166 -12.93 24.64 2.63
N SER A 167 -13.87 24.77 3.58
CA SER A 167 -14.19 23.73 4.55
C SER A 167 -14.58 22.39 3.90
N ASP A 168 -15.27 22.44 2.76
CA ASP A 168 -15.73 21.25 2.04
C ASP A 168 -14.57 20.48 1.42
N VAL A 169 -13.61 21.19 0.83
CA VAL A 169 -12.36 20.58 0.33
C VAL A 169 -11.56 19.98 1.48
N SER A 170 -11.42 20.71 2.59
CA SER A 170 -10.74 20.22 3.80
C SER A 170 -11.36 18.93 4.34
N GLY A 171 -12.68 18.81 4.32
CA GLY A 171 -13.40 17.59 4.73
C GLY A 171 -13.08 16.39 3.85
N LYS A 172 -13.01 16.58 2.52
CA LYS A 172 -12.64 15.51 1.57
C LYS A 172 -11.18 15.09 1.73
N VAL A 173 -10.30 16.00 2.05
CA VAL A 173 -8.90 15.73 2.38
C VAL A 173 -8.77 14.86 3.59
N GLN A 174 -9.44 15.23 4.67
CA GLN A 174 -9.45 14.45 5.91
C GLN A 174 -9.99 13.05 5.68
N GLN A 175 -10.99 12.88 4.80
CA GLN A 175 -11.51 11.57 4.40
C GLN A 175 -10.43 10.69 3.78
N VAL A 176 -9.58 11.22 2.90
CA VAL A 176 -8.48 10.46 2.30
C VAL A 176 -7.40 10.13 3.33
N LEU A 177 -7.06 11.08 4.21
CA LEU A 177 -6.11 10.83 5.31
C LEU A 177 -6.60 9.71 6.24
N ALA A 178 -7.88 9.75 6.62
CA ALA A 178 -8.49 8.71 7.44
C ALA A 178 -8.52 7.34 6.73
N ALA A 179 -8.63 7.32 5.40
CA ALA A 179 -8.56 6.09 4.62
C ALA A 179 -7.14 5.49 4.63
N PHE A 180 -6.09 6.31 4.47
CA PHE A 180 -4.70 5.85 4.64
C PHE A 180 -4.45 5.26 6.03
N GLU A 181 -4.94 5.91 7.08
CA GLU A 181 -4.80 5.43 8.45
C GLU A 181 -5.56 4.11 8.68
N LYS A 182 -6.78 3.99 8.12
CA LYS A 182 -7.56 2.74 8.21
C LYS A 182 -6.88 1.59 7.51
N ASP A 183 -6.33 1.81 6.32
CA ASP A 183 -5.65 0.76 5.57
C ASP A 183 -4.36 0.33 6.28
N LEU A 184 -3.60 1.28 6.83
CA LEU A 184 -2.41 1.00 7.62
C LEU A 184 -2.75 0.20 8.90
N ASN A 185 -3.80 0.60 9.62
CA ASN A 185 -4.27 -0.12 10.81
C ASN A 185 -4.95 -1.46 10.47
N GLY A 186 -5.50 -1.60 9.27
CA GLY A 186 -6.15 -2.81 8.79
C GLY A 186 -5.19 -3.98 8.58
N VAL A 187 -3.90 -3.71 8.43
CA VAL A 187 -2.83 -4.74 8.36
C VAL A 187 -2.78 -5.56 9.66
N VAL A 188 -3.22 -4.99 10.76
CA VAL A 188 -3.20 -5.61 12.09
C VAL A 188 -4.33 -6.65 12.27
N LYS A 189 -5.30 -6.74 11.37
CA LYS A 189 -6.37 -7.74 11.46
C LYS A 189 -6.00 -9.01 10.69
N ASN A 190 -5.55 -9.99 11.46
CA ASN A 190 -5.22 -11.37 11.17
C ASN A 190 -5.94 -11.98 9.94
N PRO A 191 -5.39 -11.89 8.71
CA PRO A 191 -5.94 -12.64 7.60
C PRO A 191 -5.61 -14.12 7.80
N ASN A 192 -6.58 -15.00 7.50
CA ASN A 192 -6.35 -16.43 7.44
C ASN A 192 -5.23 -16.73 6.43
N ALA A 193 -4.29 -17.61 6.78
CA ALA A 193 -3.14 -17.97 5.94
C ALA A 193 -3.54 -18.38 4.52
N ASN A 194 -4.62 -19.16 4.37
CA ASN A 194 -5.12 -19.57 3.06
C ASN A 194 -5.66 -18.38 2.26
N GLN A 195 -6.36 -17.46 2.91
CA GLN A 195 -6.85 -16.25 2.26
C GLN A 195 -5.70 -15.35 1.77
N LEU A 196 -4.59 -15.30 2.51
CA LEU A 196 -3.40 -14.58 2.07
C LEU A 196 -2.81 -15.18 0.79
N LEU A 197 -2.73 -16.51 0.69
CA LEU A 197 -2.23 -17.19 -0.50
C LEU A 197 -3.16 -17.00 -1.71
N GLU A 198 -4.49 -17.05 -1.50
CA GLU A 198 -5.46 -16.85 -2.56
C GLU A 198 -5.47 -15.42 -3.11
N THR A 199 -5.24 -14.45 -2.25
CA THR A 199 -5.36 -13.02 -2.59
C THR A 199 -4.03 -12.34 -2.90
N ASN A 200 -2.90 -13.00 -2.64
CA ASN A 200 -1.56 -12.46 -2.84
C ASN A 200 -0.69 -13.39 -3.70
N PRO A 201 -0.71 -13.20 -5.04
CA PRO A 201 0.02 -14.07 -5.98
C PRO A 201 1.52 -14.14 -5.71
N LYS A 202 2.13 -13.06 -5.23
CA LYS A 202 3.57 -13.01 -4.96
C LYS A 202 3.92 -13.82 -3.72
N LEU A 203 3.08 -13.78 -2.68
CA LEU A 203 3.22 -14.63 -1.51
C LEU A 203 2.99 -16.11 -1.86
N ALA A 204 1.97 -16.40 -2.69
CA ALA A 204 1.71 -17.75 -3.18
C ALA A 204 2.91 -18.29 -3.98
N LYS A 205 3.50 -17.46 -4.86
CA LYS A 205 4.71 -17.82 -5.62
C LYS A 205 5.87 -18.16 -4.68
N MET A 206 6.11 -17.33 -3.65
CA MET A 206 7.17 -17.60 -2.66
C MET A 206 6.90 -18.88 -1.85
N HIS A 207 5.66 -19.06 -1.39
CA HIS A 207 5.27 -20.28 -0.68
C HIS A 207 5.50 -21.53 -1.52
N ASN A 208 5.08 -21.53 -2.79
CA ASN A 208 5.31 -22.65 -3.71
C ASN A 208 6.80 -22.87 -3.95
N PHE A 209 7.58 -21.81 -4.10
CA PHE A 209 9.02 -21.91 -4.27
C PHE A 209 9.72 -22.53 -3.05
N VAL A 210 9.30 -22.16 -1.83
CA VAL A 210 9.77 -22.81 -0.60
C VAL A 210 9.36 -24.29 -0.58
N LYS A 211 8.12 -24.61 -0.95
CA LYS A 211 7.61 -25.98 -1.01
C LYS A 211 8.41 -26.86 -1.96
N GLU A 212 8.65 -26.39 -3.17
CA GLU A 212 9.40 -27.12 -4.22
C GLU A 212 10.86 -27.36 -3.82
N ASN A 213 11.49 -26.41 -3.16
CA ASN A 213 12.91 -26.48 -2.82
C ASN A 213 13.20 -27.11 -1.46
N LEU A 214 12.35 -26.89 -0.46
CA LEU A 214 12.58 -27.29 0.93
C LEU A 214 11.53 -28.28 1.47
N GLY A 215 10.43 -28.47 0.74
CA GLY A 215 9.35 -29.39 1.10
C GLY A 215 8.19 -28.75 1.88
N ASP A 216 7.11 -29.53 2.07
CA ASP A 216 5.84 -29.06 2.64
C ASP A 216 5.99 -28.52 4.08
N LYS A 217 6.82 -29.15 4.91
CA LYS A 217 7.04 -28.73 6.30
C LYS A 217 7.65 -27.34 6.38
N GLU A 218 8.64 -27.03 5.54
CA GLU A 218 9.28 -25.72 5.50
C GLU A 218 8.35 -24.67 4.89
N ALA A 219 7.55 -25.03 3.89
CA ALA A 219 6.54 -24.14 3.32
C ALA A 219 5.47 -23.74 4.36
N GLN A 220 4.99 -24.69 5.14
CA GLN A 220 4.05 -24.40 6.22
C GLN A 220 4.73 -23.57 7.31
N GLY A 221 5.98 -23.84 7.66
CA GLY A 221 6.77 -23.05 8.59
C GLY A 221 6.92 -21.60 8.13
N PHE A 222 7.24 -21.39 6.86
CA PHE A 222 7.32 -20.08 6.23
C PHE A 222 6.00 -19.30 6.38
N LEU A 223 4.88 -19.94 6.00
CA LEU A 223 3.56 -19.29 6.04
C LEU A 223 3.15 -18.92 7.46
N ASN A 224 3.39 -19.79 8.43
CA ASN A 224 3.09 -19.54 9.84
C ASN A 224 3.95 -18.39 10.40
N GLU A 225 5.24 -18.38 10.07
CA GLU A 225 6.15 -17.33 10.50
C GLU A 225 5.77 -15.98 9.87
N PHE A 226 5.51 -15.95 8.56
CA PHE A 226 5.03 -14.78 7.85
C PHE A 226 3.74 -14.24 8.48
N GLN A 227 2.75 -15.10 8.71
CA GLN A 227 1.48 -14.74 9.33
C GLN A 227 1.65 -14.18 10.75
N SER A 228 2.60 -14.72 11.52
CA SER A 228 2.87 -14.24 12.87
C SER A 228 3.45 -12.81 12.90
N LYS A 229 4.08 -12.37 11.82
CA LYS A 229 4.69 -11.05 11.68
C LYS A 229 3.74 -9.98 11.15
N ILE A 230 2.61 -10.39 10.58
CA ILE A 230 1.56 -9.48 10.10
C ILE A 230 0.58 -9.09 11.24
N LYS A 231 0.74 -9.61 12.43
CA LYS A 231 -0.14 -9.35 13.60
C LYS A 231 0.05 -7.96 14.20
#